data_1b6cd58139d5350a029b1c366199ae7c
#
_entry.id   1b6cd58139d5350a029b1c366199ae7c
#
_cell.length_a   1.000
_cell.length_b   1.000
_cell.length_c   1.000
_cell.angle_alpha   90.00
_cell.angle_beta   90.00
_cell.angle_gamma   90.00
#
_symmetry.space_group_name_H-M   'P 1'
#
loop_
_entity.id
_entity.type
_entity.pdbx_description
1 polymer ?
#
loop_
_entity_poly.entity_id
_entity_poly.type
_entity_poly.pdbx_seq_one_letter_code
_entity_poly.pdbx_strand_id
1 'polypeptide(L)'
;MIPWLAANDRFPPVERALEEPNGLLAAGADLSLARLIQAYESGIFPWYSEGQPLLWWSPDPRMVLFPSELKIQRSLKKRIGRRDFEVRADTSFEEVISACSEPRSGQEGTWITGDMVAAYAALAGAGHAHSIETWIGGELAGGLYGVALGRMFYGESMFTRAPDASKIALAHLVRQLERWDFGMIDCQMKTAHLARFGAREIARADFMRKLVNLVNYPRSTRKWRLDDDLFD
;
A
#
# COMPACT_ATOMS: atom_id res chain seq x y z
N MET A 1 -19.19 -14.84 -14.32
CA MET A 1 -19.32 -15.37 -12.93
C MET A 1 -17.93 -15.54 -12.36
N ILE A 2 -17.63 -14.99 -11.17
CA ILE A 2 -16.35 -15.17 -10.50
C ILE A 2 -16.31 -16.50 -9.74
N PRO A 3 -15.16 -17.16 -9.61
CA PRO A 3 -15.03 -18.37 -8.80
C PRO A 3 -15.09 -18.06 -7.31
N TRP A 4 -15.61 -19.03 -6.54
CA TRP A 4 -15.51 -19.06 -5.09
C TRP A 4 -14.32 -19.95 -4.72
N LEU A 5 -13.32 -19.41 -4.03
CA LEU A 5 -12.10 -20.13 -3.70
C LEU A 5 -12.19 -20.78 -2.31
N ALA A 6 -11.75 -22.02 -2.20
CA ALA A 6 -11.41 -22.65 -0.93
C ALA A 6 -9.98 -22.20 -0.49
N ALA A 7 -9.63 -22.48 0.78
CA ALA A 7 -8.34 -22.06 1.35
C ALA A 7 -7.10 -22.52 0.56
N ASN A 8 -7.17 -23.69 -0.11
CA ASN A 8 -6.05 -24.25 -0.86
C ASN A 8 -6.13 -24.04 -2.39
N ASP A 9 -7.19 -23.37 -2.87
CA ASP A 9 -7.34 -23.14 -4.31
C ASP A 9 -6.32 -22.10 -4.80
N ARG A 10 -5.84 -22.27 -6.03
CA ARG A 10 -5.01 -21.26 -6.69
C ARG A 10 -5.87 -20.09 -7.18
N PHE A 11 -5.32 -18.89 -7.16
CA PHE A 11 -5.95 -17.78 -7.83
C PHE A 11 -6.11 -18.04 -9.33
N PRO A 12 -7.24 -17.64 -9.95
CA PRO A 12 -7.35 -17.66 -11.40
C PRO A 12 -6.37 -16.65 -12.03
N PRO A 13 -6.02 -16.81 -13.31
CA PRO A 13 -5.25 -15.81 -14.03
C PRO A 13 -5.92 -14.45 -13.99
N VAL A 14 -5.14 -13.38 -13.78
CA VAL A 14 -5.68 -12.01 -13.60
C VAL A 14 -6.44 -11.51 -14.84
N GLU A 15 -6.18 -12.07 -16.00
CA GLU A 15 -6.89 -11.79 -17.27
C GLU A 15 -8.38 -12.18 -17.21
N ARG A 16 -8.76 -13.03 -16.24
CA ARG A 16 -10.16 -13.41 -15.98
C ARG A 16 -10.92 -12.44 -15.06
N ALA A 17 -10.25 -11.40 -14.55
CA ALA A 17 -10.92 -10.37 -13.78
C ALA A 17 -12.00 -9.67 -14.62
N LEU A 18 -13.13 -9.38 -13.99
CA LEU A 18 -14.25 -8.73 -14.65
C LEU A 18 -13.88 -7.31 -15.12
N GLU A 19 -14.51 -6.88 -16.22
CA GLU A 19 -14.49 -5.47 -16.64
C GLU A 19 -15.44 -4.63 -15.76
N GLU A 20 -16.59 -5.22 -15.35
CA GLU A 20 -17.57 -4.58 -14.48
C GLU A 20 -18.07 -5.58 -13.41
N PRO A 21 -17.84 -5.31 -12.12
CA PRO A 21 -16.98 -4.24 -11.57
C PRO A 21 -15.51 -4.48 -11.91
N ASN A 22 -14.81 -3.40 -12.31
CA ASN A 22 -13.44 -3.47 -12.84
C ASN A 22 -12.47 -4.15 -11.87
N GLY A 23 -11.93 -5.27 -12.32
CA GLY A 23 -10.87 -6.00 -11.62
C GLY A 23 -11.36 -7.05 -10.63
N LEU A 24 -12.66 -7.24 -10.40
CA LEU A 24 -13.15 -8.31 -9.54
C LEU A 24 -12.78 -9.68 -10.12
N LEU A 25 -11.99 -10.47 -9.37
CA LEU A 25 -11.39 -11.69 -9.87
C LEU A 25 -11.97 -12.95 -9.22
N ALA A 26 -12.15 -12.94 -7.90
CA ALA A 26 -12.59 -14.11 -7.14
C ALA A 26 -13.24 -13.69 -5.80
N ALA A 27 -13.94 -14.63 -5.17
CA ALA A 27 -14.44 -14.51 -3.81
C ALA A 27 -14.00 -15.69 -2.95
N GLY A 28 -14.06 -15.56 -1.61
CA GLY A 28 -13.71 -16.63 -0.67
C GLY A 28 -12.21 -16.74 -0.37
N ALA A 29 -11.73 -17.94 -0.06
CA ALA A 29 -10.43 -18.20 0.54
C ALA A 29 -10.29 -17.59 1.95
N ASP A 30 -9.06 -17.23 2.36
CA ASP A 30 -8.74 -16.68 3.68
C ASP A 30 -7.69 -15.56 3.57
N LEU A 31 -7.44 -14.86 4.69
CA LEU A 31 -6.42 -13.81 4.82
C LEU A 31 -5.12 -14.33 5.47
N SER A 32 -4.81 -15.61 5.35
CA SER A 32 -3.57 -16.16 5.88
C SER A 32 -2.35 -15.48 5.25
N LEU A 33 -1.24 -15.43 6.00
CA LEU A 33 0.03 -14.85 5.55
C LEU A 33 0.44 -15.38 4.17
N ALA A 34 0.38 -16.70 3.98
CA ALA A 34 0.75 -17.34 2.72
C ALA A 34 -0.18 -16.93 1.58
N ARG A 35 -1.50 -16.80 1.85
CA ARG A 35 -2.49 -16.40 0.86
C ARG A 35 -2.28 -14.94 0.43
N LEU A 36 -2.03 -14.04 1.37
CA LEU A 36 -1.77 -12.64 1.08
C LEU A 36 -0.48 -12.47 0.26
N ILE A 37 0.61 -13.15 0.63
CA ILE A 37 1.85 -13.14 -0.14
C ILE A 37 1.60 -13.63 -1.58
N GLN A 38 0.92 -14.77 -1.74
CA GLN A 38 0.57 -15.31 -3.06
C GLN A 38 -0.25 -14.33 -3.89
N ALA A 39 -1.22 -13.64 -3.27
CA ALA A 39 -2.05 -12.65 -3.93
C ALA A 39 -1.20 -11.50 -4.46
N TYR A 40 -0.39 -10.87 -3.61
CA TYR A 40 0.47 -9.76 -3.98
C TYR A 40 1.49 -10.13 -5.05
N GLU A 41 2.11 -11.32 -4.97
CA GLU A 41 3.00 -11.85 -6.02
C GLU A 41 2.31 -12.01 -7.37
N SER A 42 1.00 -12.22 -7.35
CA SER A 42 0.16 -12.40 -8.54
C SER A 42 -0.54 -11.10 -8.99
N GLY A 43 -0.22 -9.96 -8.40
CA GLY A 43 -0.86 -8.67 -8.74
C GLY A 43 -2.31 -8.55 -8.27
N ILE A 44 -2.67 -9.34 -7.26
CA ILE A 44 -4.00 -9.44 -6.68
C ILE A 44 -3.98 -8.86 -5.28
N PHE A 45 -5.07 -8.22 -4.86
CA PHE A 45 -5.22 -7.69 -3.50
C PHE A 45 -6.64 -7.93 -2.97
N PRO A 46 -6.83 -8.05 -1.64
CA PRO A 46 -8.14 -8.15 -1.03
C PRO A 46 -8.78 -6.77 -0.89
N TRP A 47 -10.06 -6.65 -1.19
CA TRP A 47 -10.85 -5.46 -0.92
C TRP A 47 -12.33 -5.81 -0.81
N TYR A 48 -12.91 -5.62 0.38
CA TYR A 48 -14.29 -5.94 0.70
C TYR A 48 -14.74 -5.11 1.90
N SER A 49 -16.05 -4.98 2.10
CA SER A 49 -16.63 -4.29 3.25
C SER A 49 -17.17 -5.28 4.28
N GLU A 50 -17.37 -4.83 5.49
CA GLU A 50 -17.99 -5.64 6.55
C GLU A 50 -19.33 -6.23 6.08
N GLY A 51 -19.57 -7.51 6.38
CA GLY A 51 -20.75 -8.25 5.93
C GLY A 51 -20.67 -8.78 4.49
N GLN A 52 -19.66 -8.41 3.72
CA GLN A 52 -19.38 -9.01 2.42
C GLN A 52 -18.44 -10.21 2.54
N PRO A 53 -18.48 -11.16 1.59
CA PRO A 53 -17.45 -12.16 1.49
C PRO A 53 -16.10 -11.51 1.15
N LEU A 54 -15.01 -12.17 1.49
CA LEU A 54 -13.67 -11.78 1.06
C LEU A 54 -13.62 -11.76 -0.47
N LEU A 55 -13.26 -10.61 -1.05
CA LEU A 55 -13.16 -10.39 -2.49
C LEU A 55 -11.73 -10.07 -2.90
N TRP A 56 -11.32 -10.58 -4.05
CA TRP A 56 -9.98 -10.46 -4.62
C TRP A 56 -10.03 -9.70 -5.94
N TRP A 57 -9.10 -8.76 -6.11
CA TRP A 57 -9.14 -7.78 -7.20
C TRP A 57 -7.82 -7.67 -7.94
N SER A 58 -7.92 -7.45 -9.25
CA SER A 58 -6.81 -7.05 -10.13
C SER A 58 -7.33 -6.12 -11.24
N PRO A 59 -7.48 -4.81 -10.98
CA PRO A 59 -8.07 -3.85 -11.92
C PRO A 59 -7.19 -3.59 -13.14
N ASP A 60 -7.82 -3.16 -14.23
CA ASP A 60 -7.20 -2.68 -15.46
C ASP A 60 -7.91 -1.38 -15.91
N PRO A 61 -7.23 -0.23 -16.01
CA PRO A 61 -5.79 -0.03 -15.75
C PRO A 61 -5.42 -0.09 -14.27
N ARG A 62 -4.12 -0.26 -13.99
CA ARG A 62 -3.53 -0.25 -12.64
C ARG A 62 -2.84 1.07 -12.38
N MET A 63 -3.16 1.73 -11.26
CA MET A 63 -2.47 2.94 -10.81
C MET A 63 -1.16 2.59 -10.14
N VAL A 64 -0.04 3.17 -10.61
CA VAL A 64 1.30 2.94 -10.05
C VAL A 64 2.08 4.24 -9.90
N LEU A 65 3.02 4.26 -8.98
CA LEU A 65 4.03 5.31 -8.85
C LEU A 65 5.42 4.68 -8.98
N PHE A 66 6.21 5.18 -9.93
CA PHE A 66 7.62 4.83 -10.02
C PHE A 66 8.42 5.75 -9.09
N PRO A 67 9.23 5.22 -8.15
CA PRO A 67 9.95 6.05 -7.19
C PRO A 67 10.76 7.17 -7.84
N SER A 68 11.43 6.90 -8.96
CA SER A 68 12.19 7.87 -9.74
C SER A 68 11.35 8.98 -10.41
N GLU A 69 10.03 8.79 -10.51
CA GLU A 69 9.09 9.76 -11.12
C GLU A 69 8.37 10.62 -10.06
N LEU A 70 8.79 10.55 -8.78
CA LEU A 70 8.15 11.29 -7.68
C LEU A 70 8.12 12.80 -7.94
N LYS A 71 6.92 13.36 -7.89
CA LYS A 71 6.68 14.82 -7.98
C LYS A 71 6.30 15.37 -6.61
N ILE A 72 7.11 16.30 -6.09
CA ILE A 72 6.84 16.99 -4.83
C ILE A 72 6.43 18.43 -5.15
N GLN A 73 5.19 18.77 -4.82
CA GLN A 73 4.67 20.11 -5.03
C GLN A 73 5.42 21.14 -4.16
N ARG A 74 5.54 22.38 -4.63
CA ARG A 74 6.26 23.47 -3.94
C ARG A 74 5.79 23.68 -2.50
N SER A 75 4.49 23.60 -2.25
CA SER A 75 3.92 23.72 -0.89
C SER A 75 4.42 22.61 0.04
N LEU A 76 4.40 21.37 -0.42
CA LEU A 76 4.89 20.22 0.36
C LEU A 76 6.41 20.31 0.57
N LYS A 77 7.18 20.71 -0.45
CA LYS A 77 8.62 20.95 -0.30
C LYS A 77 8.91 22.01 0.78
N LYS A 78 8.13 23.11 0.80
CA LYS A 78 8.22 24.14 1.84
C LYS A 78 7.83 23.58 3.23
N ARG A 79 6.81 22.69 3.30
CA ARG A 79 6.37 22.06 4.56
C ARG A 79 7.46 21.13 5.12
N ILE A 80 8.05 20.29 4.27
CA ILE A 80 9.17 19.41 4.65
C ILE A 80 10.37 20.22 5.17
N GLY A 81 10.70 21.33 4.50
CA GLY A 81 11.81 22.20 4.89
C GLY A 81 11.67 22.90 6.25
N ARG A 82 10.49 22.85 6.91
CA ARG A 82 10.33 23.38 8.29
C ARG A 82 10.98 22.51 9.35
N ARG A 83 11.11 21.20 9.08
CA ARG A 83 11.73 20.21 9.99
C ARG A 83 11.15 20.20 11.43
N ASP A 84 9.87 20.53 11.56
CA ASP A 84 9.10 20.55 12.81
C ASP A 84 8.31 19.25 13.02
N PHE A 85 8.82 18.15 12.50
CA PHE A 85 8.27 16.80 12.57
C PHE A 85 9.40 15.76 12.56
N GLU A 86 9.05 14.55 12.97
CA GLU A 86 9.89 13.37 12.81
C GLU A 86 9.21 12.40 11.86
N VAL A 87 9.99 11.67 11.04
CA VAL A 87 9.48 10.55 10.26
C VAL A 87 10.15 9.26 10.75
N ARG A 88 9.31 8.30 11.12
CA ARG A 88 9.77 6.99 11.61
C ARG A 88 9.22 5.90 10.71
N ALA A 89 9.83 4.71 10.75
CA ALA A 89 9.34 3.53 10.08
C ALA A 89 9.23 2.37 11.06
N ASP A 90 8.17 1.59 10.97
CA ASP A 90 7.91 0.37 11.76
C ASP A 90 7.98 0.56 13.29
N THR A 91 7.69 1.76 13.78
CA THR A 91 7.69 2.03 15.22
C THR A 91 6.30 1.88 15.85
N SER A 92 5.23 2.10 15.07
CA SER A 92 3.83 2.07 15.54
C SER A 92 2.87 1.51 14.48
N PHE A 93 3.19 0.34 13.89
CA PHE A 93 2.39 -0.24 12.80
C PHE A 93 0.91 -0.41 13.18
N GLU A 94 0.63 -0.94 14.38
CA GLU A 94 -0.73 -1.18 14.85
C GLU A 94 -1.52 0.13 15.03
N GLU A 95 -0.88 1.20 15.50
CA GLU A 95 -1.52 2.52 15.60
C GLU A 95 -1.81 3.11 14.20
N VAL A 96 -0.89 2.92 13.24
CA VAL A 96 -1.06 3.39 11.86
C VAL A 96 -2.23 2.68 11.18
N ILE A 97 -2.30 1.34 11.23
CA ILE A 97 -3.40 0.59 10.59
C ILE A 97 -4.73 0.87 11.28
N SER A 98 -4.75 1.00 12.61
CA SER A 98 -5.93 1.41 13.36
C SER A 98 -6.42 2.79 12.93
N ALA A 99 -5.54 3.79 12.84
CA ALA A 99 -5.89 5.12 12.36
C ALA A 99 -6.36 5.12 10.89
N CYS A 100 -5.84 4.23 10.05
CA CYS A 100 -6.30 4.05 8.68
C CYS A 100 -7.69 3.41 8.61
N SER A 101 -8.10 2.62 9.62
CA SER A 101 -9.40 1.97 9.69
C SER A 101 -10.52 2.87 10.26
N GLU A 102 -10.17 4.02 10.83
CA GLU A 102 -11.16 4.98 11.32
C GLU A 102 -12.05 5.49 10.16
N PRO A 103 -13.38 5.64 10.38
CA PRO A 103 -14.27 6.20 9.38
C PRO A 103 -13.81 7.61 8.95
N ARG A 104 -13.79 7.86 7.66
CA ARG A 104 -13.43 9.18 7.13
C ARG A 104 -14.67 10.07 7.03
N SER A 105 -14.51 11.36 7.28
CA SER A 105 -15.60 12.32 7.10
C SER A 105 -16.23 12.17 5.70
N GLY A 106 -17.55 11.88 5.65
CA GLY A 106 -18.30 11.70 4.41
C GLY A 106 -18.23 10.29 3.80
N GLN A 107 -17.66 9.30 4.48
CA GLN A 107 -17.71 7.89 4.08
C GLN A 107 -18.38 7.07 5.18
N GLU A 108 -19.39 6.26 4.80
CA GLU A 108 -19.98 5.27 5.70
C GLU A 108 -19.10 4.02 5.72
N GLY A 109 -18.46 3.75 6.88
CA GLY A 109 -17.64 2.56 7.09
C GLY A 109 -16.22 2.64 6.54
N THR A 110 -15.51 1.54 6.67
CA THR A 110 -14.15 1.31 6.16
C THR A 110 -14.06 -0.08 5.55
N TRP A 111 -13.18 -0.23 4.55
CA TRP A 111 -12.84 -1.55 4.01
C TRP A 111 -11.79 -2.28 4.85
N ILE A 112 -11.13 -1.58 5.79
CA ILE A 112 -10.14 -2.17 6.70
C ILE A 112 -10.90 -2.76 7.89
N THR A 113 -11.42 -3.97 7.70
CA THR A 113 -12.15 -4.72 8.73
C THR A 113 -11.21 -5.23 9.83
N GLY A 114 -11.76 -5.72 10.95
CA GLY A 114 -10.97 -6.32 12.02
C GLY A 114 -10.08 -7.47 11.54
N ASP A 115 -10.59 -8.30 10.63
CA ASP A 115 -9.82 -9.40 10.02
C ASP A 115 -8.66 -8.88 9.18
N MET A 116 -8.87 -7.79 8.44
CA MET A 116 -7.80 -7.11 7.68
C MET A 116 -6.72 -6.56 8.62
N VAL A 117 -7.11 -5.89 9.72
CA VAL A 117 -6.15 -5.39 10.72
C VAL A 117 -5.29 -6.54 11.27
N ALA A 118 -5.91 -7.65 11.67
CA ALA A 118 -5.19 -8.81 12.18
C ALA A 118 -4.24 -9.43 11.12
N ALA A 119 -4.70 -9.55 9.88
CA ALA A 119 -3.92 -10.13 8.78
C ALA A 119 -2.69 -9.27 8.43
N TYR A 120 -2.85 -7.94 8.37
CA TYR A 120 -1.72 -7.04 8.08
C TYR A 120 -0.77 -6.88 9.28
N ALA A 121 -1.26 -6.98 10.52
CA ALA A 121 -0.39 -7.08 11.70
C ALA A 121 0.47 -8.35 11.65
N ALA A 122 -0.10 -9.49 11.22
CA ALA A 122 0.67 -10.72 10.99
C ALA A 122 1.72 -10.56 9.87
N LEU A 123 1.38 -9.87 8.77
CA LEU A 123 2.35 -9.52 7.71
C LEU A 123 3.48 -8.64 8.25
N ALA A 124 3.18 -7.67 9.11
CA ALA A 124 4.18 -6.80 9.74
C ALA A 124 5.07 -7.59 10.71
N GLY A 125 4.50 -8.46 11.53
CA GLY A 125 5.25 -9.37 12.41
C GLY A 125 6.18 -10.31 11.65
N ALA A 126 5.82 -10.70 10.41
CA ALA A 126 6.65 -11.49 9.51
C ALA A 126 7.65 -10.65 8.69
N GLY A 127 7.64 -9.31 8.82
CA GLY A 127 8.53 -8.38 8.11
C GLY A 127 8.17 -8.16 6.64
N HIS A 128 6.90 -8.32 6.28
CA HIS A 128 6.39 -8.08 4.92
C HIS A 128 5.50 -6.84 4.81
N ALA A 129 4.93 -6.36 5.91
CA ALA A 129 4.23 -5.09 5.93
C ALA A 129 4.98 -4.06 6.78
N HIS A 130 4.93 -2.80 6.35
CA HIS A 130 5.70 -1.70 6.91
C HIS A 130 4.83 -0.47 7.07
N SER A 131 5.09 0.31 8.11
CA SER A 131 4.48 1.63 8.33
C SER A 131 5.51 2.75 8.19
N ILE A 132 5.04 3.90 7.72
CA ILE A 132 5.77 5.16 7.77
C ILE A 132 4.93 6.17 8.52
N GLU A 133 5.50 6.75 9.55
CA GLU A 133 4.82 7.57 10.54
C GLU A 133 5.37 8.99 10.52
N THR A 134 4.48 9.98 10.53
CA THR A 134 4.85 11.38 10.76
C THR A 134 4.41 11.79 12.15
N TRP A 135 5.38 12.17 12.97
CA TRP A 135 5.20 12.60 14.35
C TRP A 135 5.39 14.11 14.47
N ILE A 136 4.49 14.80 15.16
CA ILE A 136 4.55 16.24 15.39
C ILE A 136 4.31 16.49 16.88
N GLY A 137 5.25 17.12 17.56
CA GLY A 137 5.14 17.38 19.01
C GLY A 137 5.04 16.11 19.86
N GLY A 138 5.57 14.98 19.39
CA GLY A 138 5.50 13.68 20.07
C GLY A 138 4.21 12.89 19.79
N GLU A 139 3.26 13.42 19.00
CA GLU A 139 2.00 12.79 18.67
C GLU A 139 2.04 12.22 17.22
N LEU A 140 1.41 11.06 16.99
CA LEU A 140 1.26 10.46 15.67
C LEU A 140 0.27 11.27 14.83
N ALA A 141 0.80 12.15 13.98
CA ALA A 141 0.05 13.15 13.22
C ALA A 141 -0.46 12.66 11.87
N GLY A 142 0.13 11.59 11.34
CA GLY A 142 -0.26 10.95 10.09
C GLY A 142 0.70 9.84 9.71
N GLY A 143 0.33 9.06 8.72
CA GLY A 143 1.15 7.94 8.28
C GLY A 143 0.49 7.15 7.16
N LEU A 144 1.16 6.08 6.79
CA LEU A 144 0.69 5.10 5.82
C LEU A 144 1.24 3.72 6.17
N TYR A 145 0.61 2.69 5.62
CA TYR A 145 1.18 1.35 5.64
C TYR A 145 1.07 0.68 4.27
N GLY A 146 1.86 -0.35 4.08
CA GLY A 146 1.84 -1.15 2.87
C GLY A 146 2.67 -2.42 3.00
N VAL A 147 2.67 -3.21 1.93
CA VAL A 147 3.36 -4.50 1.83
C VAL A 147 4.59 -4.36 0.94
N ALA A 148 5.70 -4.98 1.31
CA ALA A 148 6.93 -5.01 0.52
C ALA A 148 7.31 -6.45 0.16
N LEU A 149 7.41 -6.74 -1.14
CA LEU A 149 7.88 -8.03 -1.65
C LEU A 149 8.95 -7.81 -2.72
N GLY A 150 10.17 -8.28 -2.46
CA GLY A 150 11.30 -8.01 -3.34
C GLY A 150 11.59 -6.51 -3.46
N ARG A 151 11.48 -5.97 -4.67
CA ARG A 151 11.59 -4.54 -5.01
C ARG A 151 10.25 -3.90 -5.38
N MET A 152 9.16 -4.49 -4.93
CA MET A 152 7.80 -4.02 -5.12
C MET A 152 7.21 -3.56 -3.80
N PHE A 153 6.58 -2.39 -3.77
CA PHE A 153 5.81 -1.90 -2.63
C PHE A 153 4.34 -1.75 -3.01
N TYR A 154 3.45 -2.19 -2.15
CA TYR A 154 1.99 -2.07 -2.31
C TYR A 154 1.49 -1.11 -1.24
N GLY A 155 1.07 0.09 -1.66
CA GLY A 155 0.53 1.09 -0.76
C GLY A 155 -0.93 0.77 -0.43
N GLU A 156 -1.23 0.47 0.83
CA GLU A 156 -2.56 0.03 1.24
C GLU A 156 -3.45 1.20 1.65
N SER A 157 -3.05 1.94 2.66
CA SER A 157 -3.83 3.07 3.14
C SER A 157 -2.95 4.13 3.80
N MET A 158 -3.52 5.32 3.96
CA MET A 158 -2.90 6.43 4.67
C MET A 158 -3.93 7.24 5.43
N PHE A 159 -3.52 7.86 6.53
CA PHE A 159 -4.33 8.75 7.33
C PHE A 159 -3.60 10.05 7.65
N THR A 160 -4.34 11.10 8.00
CA THR A 160 -3.77 12.39 8.39
C THR A 160 -4.61 13.03 9.49
N ARG A 161 -3.99 13.39 10.61
CA ARG A 161 -4.58 14.14 11.73
C ARG A 161 -4.09 15.58 11.77
N ALA A 162 -2.96 15.85 11.12
CA ALA A 162 -2.43 17.21 10.97
C ALA A 162 -2.17 17.52 9.48
N PRO A 163 -2.22 18.79 9.05
CA PRO A 163 -2.02 19.19 7.66
C PRO A 163 -0.72 18.61 7.07
N ASP A 164 -0.84 17.96 5.91
CA ASP A 164 0.24 17.36 5.14
C ASP A 164 0.97 16.17 5.79
N ALA A 165 0.59 15.69 6.97
CA ALA A 165 1.32 14.64 7.68
C ALA A 165 1.43 13.34 6.85
N SER A 166 0.34 12.83 6.26
CA SER A 166 0.41 11.66 5.37
C SER A 166 1.22 11.88 4.10
N LYS A 167 1.24 13.14 3.59
CA LYS A 167 2.04 13.49 2.41
C LYS A 167 3.54 13.53 2.72
N ILE A 168 3.90 13.95 3.94
CA ILE A 168 5.28 13.90 4.43
C ILE A 168 5.73 12.44 4.52
N ALA A 169 4.92 11.56 5.15
CA ALA A 169 5.21 10.13 5.23
C ALA A 169 5.40 9.51 3.83
N LEU A 170 4.47 9.78 2.89
CA LEU A 170 4.57 9.27 1.51
C LEU A 170 5.82 9.78 0.79
N ALA A 171 6.16 11.06 0.91
CA ALA A 171 7.34 11.61 0.25
C ALA A 171 8.63 10.98 0.76
N HIS A 172 8.76 10.74 2.09
CA HIS A 172 9.91 10.06 2.68
C HIS A 172 9.97 8.59 2.28
N LEU A 173 8.83 7.88 2.32
CA LEU A 173 8.76 6.51 1.81
C LEU A 173 9.28 6.42 0.38
N VAL A 174 8.75 7.23 -0.54
CA VAL A 174 9.11 7.12 -1.96
C VAL A 174 10.58 7.42 -2.20
N ARG A 175 11.14 8.42 -1.51
CA ARG A 175 12.59 8.71 -1.57
C ARG A 175 13.44 7.56 -1.02
N GLN A 176 13.01 6.94 0.07
CA GLN A 176 13.72 5.80 0.63
C GLN A 176 13.62 4.58 -0.30
N LEU A 177 12.45 4.33 -0.88
CA LEU A 177 12.26 3.24 -1.84
C LEU A 177 13.09 3.44 -3.11
N GLU A 178 13.23 4.69 -3.59
CA GLU A 178 14.13 5.03 -4.69
C GLU A 178 15.60 4.67 -4.34
N ARG A 179 16.05 5.05 -3.14
CA ARG A 179 17.40 4.78 -2.65
C ARG A 179 17.66 3.28 -2.44
N TRP A 180 16.63 2.51 -2.09
CA TRP A 180 16.69 1.05 -1.96
C TRP A 180 16.42 0.30 -3.28
N ASP A 181 16.33 1.02 -4.40
CA ASP A 181 16.19 0.44 -5.73
C ASP A 181 14.85 -0.31 -5.94
N PHE A 182 13.80 0.12 -5.23
CA PHE A 182 12.45 -0.35 -5.53
C PHE A 182 12.00 0.16 -6.90
N GLY A 183 11.45 -0.74 -7.70
CA GLY A 183 11.08 -0.40 -9.08
C GLY A 183 9.68 0.18 -9.22
N MET A 184 8.75 -0.14 -8.33
CA MET A 184 7.36 0.28 -8.48
C MET A 184 6.61 0.29 -7.14
N ILE A 185 5.72 1.26 -6.99
CA ILE A 185 4.70 1.31 -5.93
C ILE A 185 3.34 1.07 -6.58
N ASP A 186 2.66 0.03 -6.15
CA ASP A 186 1.28 -0.24 -6.52
C ASP A 186 0.34 0.65 -5.70
N CYS A 187 -0.45 1.44 -6.39
CA CYS A 187 -1.47 2.31 -5.80
C CYS A 187 -2.90 1.80 -6.08
N GLN A 188 -3.04 0.61 -6.65
CA GLN A 188 -4.24 -0.09 -7.06
C GLN A 188 -5.15 0.73 -7.99
N MET A 189 -5.87 1.70 -7.46
CA MET A 189 -6.85 2.49 -8.20
C MET A 189 -6.49 3.97 -8.27
N LYS A 190 -6.98 4.64 -9.31
CA LYS A 190 -6.74 6.06 -9.55
C LYS A 190 -7.33 6.96 -8.48
N THR A 191 -6.48 7.81 -7.91
CA THR A 191 -6.88 8.93 -7.06
C THR A 191 -6.21 10.23 -7.51
N ALA A 192 -6.93 11.34 -7.45
CA ALA A 192 -6.36 12.65 -7.74
C ALA A 192 -5.22 13.01 -6.77
N HIS A 193 -5.23 12.46 -5.56
CA HIS A 193 -4.20 12.65 -4.57
C HIS A 193 -2.86 12.06 -5.04
N LEU A 194 -2.83 10.79 -5.41
CA LEU A 194 -1.62 10.09 -5.85
C LEU A 194 -1.13 10.57 -7.22
N ALA A 195 -2.03 10.97 -8.12
CA ALA A 195 -1.66 11.58 -9.40
C ALA A 195 -0.81 12.85 -9.22
N ARG A 196 -1.04 13.64 -8.16
CA ARG A 196 -0.22 14.83 -7.83
C ARG A 196 1.21 14.49 -7.42
N PHE A 197 1.46 13.26 -6.97
CA PHE A 197 2.80 12.73 -6.67
C PHE A 197 3.48 12.10 -7.88
N GLY A 198 2.83 12.07 -9.03
CA GLY A 198 3.38 11.49 -10.26
C GLY A 198 2.87 10.09 -10.57
N ALA A 199 1.99 9.54 -9.74
CA ALA A 199 1.37 8.25 -10.02
C ALA A 199 0.51 8.33 -11.29
N ARG A 200 0.51 7.25 -12.07
CA ARG A 200 -0.20 7.14 -13.34
C ARG A 200 -0.75 5.75 -13.57
N GLU A 201 -1.75 5.66 -14.41
CA GLU A 201 -2.33 4.39 -14.83
C GLU A 201 -1.47 3.75 -15.92
N ILE A 202 -1.27 2.46 -15.80
CA ILE A 202 -0.67 1.59 -16.83
C ILE A 202 -1.62 0.40 -17.10
N ALA A 203 -1.54 -0.21 -18.27
CA ALA A 203 -2.27 -1.43 -18.54
C ALA A 203 -1.88 -2.53 -17.55
N ARG A 204 -2.83 -3.35 -17.09
CA ARG A 204 -2.55 -4.48 -16.19
C ARG A 204 -1.49 -5.42 -16.76
N ALA A 205 -1.47 -5.66 -18.07
CA ALA A 205 -0.44 -6.48 -18.71
C ALA A 205 0.97 -5.91 -18.52
N ASP A 206 1.14 -4.57 -18.58
CA ASP A 206 2.41 -3.89 -18.32
C ASP A 206 2.81 -3.96 -16.86
N PHE A 207 1.83 -3.81 -15.96
CA PHE A 207 2.01 -3.99 -14.54
C PHE A 207 2.53 -5.40 -14.22
N MET A 208 1.88 -6.45 -14.75
CA MET A 208 2.27 -7.84 -14.51
C MET A 208 3.67 -8.17 -15.03
N ARG A 209 4.04 -7.67 -16.23
CA ARG A 209 5.41 -7.85 -16.76
C ARG A 209 6.49 -7.26 -15.86
N LYS A 210 6.22 -6.10 -15.25
CA LYS A 210 7.14 -5.46 -14.30
C LYS A 210 7.15 -6.20 -12.96
N LEU A 211 5.98 -6.56 -12.47
CA LEU A 211 5.78 -7.23 -11.18
C LEU A 211 6.62 -8.51 -11.06
N VAL A 212 6.55 -9.40 -12.06
CA VAL A 212 7.30 -10.67 -12.07
C VAL A 212 8.80 -10.47 -11.85
N ASN A 213 9.37 -9.42 -12.43
CA ASN A 213 10.78 -9.12 -12.23
C ASN A 213 11.08 -8.55 -10.84
N LEU A 214 10.17 -7.74 -10.28
CA LEU A 214 10.39 -7.02 -9.02
C LEU A 214 10.19 -7.92 -7.79
N VAL A 215 9.22 -8.81 -7.79
CA VAL A 215 8.94 -9.70 -6.64
C VAL A 215 9.97 -10.81 -6.45
N ASN A 216 10.75 -11.14 -7.50
CA ASN A 216 11.78 -12.19 -7.46
C ASN A 216 13.10 -11.75 -6.80
N TYR A 217 13.25 -10.48 -6.40
CA TYR A 217 14.39 -10.05 -5.62
C TYR A 217 14.34 -10.59 -4.18
N PRO A 218 15.49 -10.74 -3.51
CA PRO A 218 15.53 -11.13 -2.10
C PRO A 218 14.68 -10.21 -1.24
N ARG A 219 13.91 -10.79 -0.33
CA ARG A 219 13.04 -10.06 0.61
C ARG A 219 13.82 -9.69 1.85
N SER A 220 13.69 -8.45 2.29
CA SER A 220 14.13 -8.04 3.61
C SER A 220 12.96 -8.17 4.58
N THR A 221 13.12 -8.98 5.61
CA THR A 221 12.13 -9.15 6.69
C THR A 221 12.51 -8.37 7.95
N ARG A 222 13.42 -7.40 7.82
CA ARG A 222 13.84 -6.53 8.93
C ARG A 222 12.92 -5.33 9.05
N LYS A 223 12.76 -4.83 10.26
CA LYS A 223 12.16 -3.51 10.48
C LYS A 223 12.90 -2.45 9.69
N TRP A 224 12.15 -1.57 9.07
CA TRP A 224 12.71 -0.49 8.29
C TRP A 224 13.20 0.65 9.18
N ARG A 225 14.24 1.29 8.73
CA ARG A 225 14.72 2.56 9.24
C ARG A 225 15.01 3.46 8.05
N LEU A 226 14.43 4.64 8.05
CA LEU A 226 14.69 5.61 6.99
C LEU A 226 16.03 6.30 7.21
N ASP A 227 16.66 6.69 6.13
CA ASP A 227 17.86 7.51 6.16
C ASP A 227 17.50 8.95 6.55
N ASP A 228 18.34 9.60 7.35
CA ASP A 228 18.06 10.92 7.91
C ASP A 228 18.20 12.06 6.88
N ASP A 229 18.89 11.81 5.76
CA ASP A 229 19.28 12.77 4.72
C ASP A 229 18.44 12.72 3.43
N LEU A 230 17.23 12.15 3.49
CA LEU A 230 16.37 11.98 2.31
C LEU A 230 15.95 13.31 1.65
N PHE A 231 16.00 14.40 2.38
CA PHE A 231 15.62 15.75 1.95
C PHE A 231 16.66 16.82 2.30
N ASP A 232 17.92 16.43 2.39
CA ASP A 232 19.04 17.38 2.53
C ASP A 232 19.47 17.99 1.21
#